data_df75e6f78398e7841774281f2846c57b
#
_entry.id   df75e6f78398e7841774281f2846c57b
#
_cell.length_a   1.000
_cell.length_b   1.000
_cell.length_c   1.000
_cell.angle_alpha   90.00
_cell.angle_beta   90.00
_cell.angle_gamma   90.00
#
_symmetry.space_group_name_H-M   'P 1'
#
loop_
_entity.id
_entity.type
_entity.pdbx_description
1 polymer ?
#
loop_
_entity_poly.entity_id
_entity_poly.type
_entity_poly.pdbx_seq_one_letter_code
_entity_poly.pdbx_strand_id
1 'polypeptide(L)'
;MHTAPDWAFELQQLHFWTFFWRLTLAATLGGIVGLERELSGHPAGLRTNILIATSSCLFTLLSIHAFPLVGSAQDTARIAAQIVTGVGFLGAGTVIHTKGAVYGLTTAATVWMVAAVGMAVATDLYLIGIVTTMMTTGVLALLAPLSKRLADRAEVRQQQHLPAVAKEESGENQVKASDSEYGEG
;
A
#
# COMPACT_ATOMS: atom_id res chain seq x y z
N MET A 1 8.54 -4.71 48.88
CA MET A 1 8.46 -5.27 47.52
C MET A 1 7.07 -5.90 47.40
N HIS A 2 6.12 -5.19 46.76
CA HIS A 2 4.80 -5.75 46.46
C HIS A 2 4.99 -6.66 45.25
N THR A 3 4.98 -7.97 45.45
CA THR A 3 4.85 -8.93 44.37
C THR A 3 3.46 -8.76 43.77
N ALA A 4 3.39 -8.43 42.45
CA ALA A 4 2.12 -8.38 41.76
C ALA A 4 1.40 -9.75 41.93
N PRO A 5 0.10 -9.75 42.18
CA PRO A 5 -0.65 -11.00 42.34
C PRO A 5 -0.64 -11.81 41.04
N ASP A 6 -0.66 -13.13 41.15
CA ASP A 6 -0.51 -14.09 40.02
C ASP A 6 -1.51 -13.82 38.87
N TRP A 7 -2.72 -13.37 39.18
CA TRP A 7 -3.70 -12.98 38.17
C TRP A 7 -3.28 -11.79 37.29
N ALA A 8 -2.43 -10.89 37.78
CA ALA A 8 -1.93 -9.76 36.99
C ALA A 8 -0.96 -10.24 35.90
N PHE A 9 -0.19 -11.28 36.18
CA PHE A 9 0.68 -11.91 35.19
C PHE A 9 -0.12 -12.65 34.11
N GLU A 10 -1.18 -13.36 34.48
CA GLU A 10 -2.08 -14.02 33.52
C GLU A 10 -2.79 -13.02 32.61
N LEU A 11 -3.31 -11.92 33.15
CA LEU A 11 -3.92 -10.85 32.34
C LEU A 11 -2.91 -10.22 31.36
N GLN A 12 -1.68 -10.01 31.79
CA GLN A 12 -0.62 -9.48 30.94
C GLN A 12 -0.27 -10.44 29.80
N GLN A 13 -0.26 -11.73 30.06
CA GLN A 13 -0.06 -12.78 29.07
C GLN A 13 -1.21 -12.82 28.03
N LEU A 14 -2.47 -12.73 28.48
CA LEU A 14 -3.63 -12.70 27.59
C LEU A 14 -3.59 -11.50 26.65
N HIS A 15 -3.21 -10.31 27.14
CA HIS A 15 -3.04 -9.13 26.33
C HIS A 15 -1.91 -9.29 25.30
N PHE A 16 -0.77 -9.90 25.69
CA PHE A 16 0.34 -10.17 24.79
C PHE A 16 -0.09 -11.04 23.61
N TRP A 17 -0.78 -12.16 23.84
CA TRP A 17 -1.24 -13.05 22.79
C TRP A 17 -2.26 -12.38 21.86
N THR A 18 -3.14 -11.55 22.41
CA THR A 18 -4.11 -10.79 21.62
C THR A 18 -3.41 -9.80 20.69
N PHE A 19 -2.40 -9.07 21.17
CA PHE A 19 -1.64 -8.12 20.36
C PHE A 19 -0.79 -8.83 19.31
N PHE A 20 -0.14 -9.93 19.69
CA PHE A 20 0.65 -10.74 18.77
C PHE A 20 -0.20 -11.27 17.61
N TRP A 21 -1.39 -11.79 17.92
CA TRP A 21 -2.32 -12.26 16.91
C TRP A 21 -2.77 -11.16 15.96
N ARG A 22 -3.14 -9.99 16.47
CA ARG A 22 -3.53 -8.84 15.64
C ARG A 22 -2.41 -8.38 14.71
N LEU A 23 -1.19 -8.25 15.21
CA LEU A 23 -0.03 -7.88 14.41
C LEU A 23 0.25 -8.93 13.33
N THR A 24 0.16 -10.22 13.67
CA THR A 24 0.34 -11.32 12.72
C THR A 24 -0.74 -11.31 11.63
N LEU A 25 -1.99 -11.09 12.00
CA LEU A 25 -3.09 -10.97 11.05
C LEU A 25 -2.91 -9.77 10.13
N ALA A 26 -2.57 -8.60 10.67
CA ALA A 26 -2.29 -7.40 9.88
C ALA A 26 -1.13 -7.63 8.89
N ALA A 27 -0.03 -8.26 9.36
CA ALA A 27 1.10 -8.63 8.51
C ALA A 27 0.69 -9.58 7.38
N THR A 28 -0.15 -10.57 7.67
CA THR A 28 -0.65 -11.54 6.69
C THR A 28 -1.53 -10.86 5.64
N LEU A 29 -2.48 -10.02 6.05
CA LEU A 29 -3.37 -9.30 5.14
C LEU A 29 -2.59 -8.30 4.27
N GLY A 30 -1.66 -7.54 4.86
CA GLY A 30 -0.74 -6.68 4.11
C GLY A 30 0.16 -7.47 3.16
N GLY A 31 0.58 -8.67 3.58
CA GLY A 31 1.36 -9.59 2.76
C GLY A 31 0.60 -10.11 1.53
N ILE A 32 -0.68 -10.40 1.64
CA ILE A 32 -1.53 -10.84 0.52
C ILE A 32 -1.56 -9.75 -0.57
N VAL A 33 -1.83 -8.50 -0.20
CA VAL A 33 -1.81 -7.37 -1.14
C VAL A 33 -0.40 -7.15 -1.69
N GLY A 34 0.61 -7.19 -0.80
CA GLY A 34 2.01 -6.98 -1.18
C GLY A 34 2.54 -8.04 -2.13
N LEU A 35 2.10 -9.29 -1.99
CA LEU A 35 2.48 -10.39 -2.88
C LEU A 35 1.96 -10.15 -4.31
N GLU A 36 0.71 -9.73 -4.45
CA GLU A 36 0.15 -9.34 -5.75
C GLU A 36 0.98 -8.22 -6.39
N ARG A 37 1.35 -7.18 -5.60
CA ARG A 37 2.18 -6.08 -6.06
C ARG A 37 3.57 -6.51 -6.50
N GLU A 38 4.21 -7.39 -5.74
CA GLU A 38 5.53 -7.96 -6.05
C GLU A 38 5.48 -8.75 -7.36
N LEU A 39 4.51 -9.66 -7.50
CA LEU A 39 4.32 -10.48 -8.70
C LEU A 39 4.00 -9.65 -9.95
N SER A 40 3.33 -8.51 -9.76
CA SER A 40 2.98 -7.57 -10.83
C SER A 40 4.10 -6.55 -11.14
N GLY A 41 5.26 -6.62 -10.48
CA GLY A 41 6.43 -5.77 -10.72
C GLY A 41 6.26 -4.31 -10.28
N HIS A 42 5.47 -4.03 -9.24
CA HIS A 42 5.22 -2.67 -8.75
C HIS A 42 6.15 -2.28 -7.59
N PRO A 43 6.49 -0.98 -7.42
CA PRO A 43 7.51 -0.52 -6.46
C PRO A 43 7.22 -0.85 -4.99
N ALA A 44 5.96 -0.76 -4.52
CA ALA A 44 5.57 -1.12 -3.17
C ALA A 44 5.13 -2.59 -3.11
N GLY A 45 6.08 -3.51 -3.05
CA GLY A 45 5.88 -4.95 -3.02
C GLY A 45 5.57 -5.53 -1.63
N LEU A 46 5.91 -6.81 -1.44
CA LEU A 46 5.59 -7.62 -0.27
C LEU A 46 6.08 -6.99 1.05
N ARG A 47 7.37 -6.65 1.13
CA ARG A 47 7.97 -6.11 2.35
C ARG A 47 7.32 -4.79 2.78
N THR A 48 7.11 -3.90 1.83
CA THR A 48 6.53 -2.58 2.08
C THR A 48 5.12 -2.69 2.64
N ASN A 49 4.26 -3.52 2.03
CA ASN A 49 2.87 -3.66 2.46
C ASN A 49 2.74 -4.40 3.80
N ILE A 50 3.58 -5.40 4.10
CA ILE A 50 3.65 -6.02 5.43
C ILE A 50 3.99 -4.98 6.49
N LEU A 51 5.03 -4.18 6.27
CA LEU A 51 5.47 -3.17 7.23
C LEU A 51 4.40 -2.10 7.45
N ILE A 52 3.72 -1.62 6.41
CA ILE A 52 2.66 -0.61 6.51
C ILE A 52 1.48 -1.15 7.31
N ALA A 53 0.97 -2.35 7.00
CA ALA A 53 -0.15 -2.94 7.73
C ALA A 53 0.18 -3.16 9.20
N THR A 54 1.36 -3.72 9.48
CA THR A 54 1.81 -4.02 10.84
C THR A 54 2.04 -2.75 11.64
N SER A 55 2.69 -1.73 11.06
CA SER A 55 2.93 -0.44 11.72
C SER A 55 1.63 0.29 12.02
N SER A 56 0.68 0.33 11.08
CA SER A 56 -0.63 0.95 11.29
C SER A 56 -1.43 0.23 12.38
N CYS A 57 -1.37 -1.09 12.42
CA CYS A 57 -1.97 -1.90 13.48
C CYS A 57 -1.32 -1.57 14.83
N LEU A 58 0.01 -1.57 14.91
CA LEU A 58 0.74 -1.27 16.13
C LEU A 58 0.45 0.14 16.67
N PHE A 59 0.53 1.17 15.83
CA PHE A 59 0.23 2.55 16.23
C PHE A 59 -1.21 2.70 16.73
N THR A 60 -2.16 2.01 16.10
CA THR A 60 -3.55 2.02 16.55
C THR A 60 -3.70 1.33 17.90
N LEU A 61 -3.06 0.18 18.13
CA LEU A 61 -3.04 -0.51 19.41
C LEU A 61 -2.40 0.35 20.51
N LEU A 62 -1.28 1.00 20.23
CA LEU A 62 -0.64 1.93 21.16
C LEU A 62 -1.56 3.12 21.48
N SER A 63 -2.30 3.65 20.49
CA SER A 63 -3.26 4.72 20.72
C SER A 63 -4.38 4.33 21.67
N ILE A 64 -4.84 3.09 21.57
CA ILE A 64 -5.96 2.60 22.38
C ILE A 64 -5.51 2.19 23.79
N HIS A 65 -4.31 1.60 23.93
CA HIS A 65 -3.92 0.88 25.14
C HIS A 65 -2.76 1.51 25.92
N ALA A 66 -1.86 2.28 25.27
CA ALA A 66 -0.62 2.72 25.89
C ALA A 66 -0.70 4.09 26.58
N PHE A 67 -1.66 4.93 26.20
CA PHE A 67 -1.78 6.27 26.76
C PHE A 67 -2.90 6.33 27.79
N PRO A 68 -2.56 6.56 29.08
CA PRO A 68 -3.57 6.62 30.15
C PRO A 68 -4.51 7.80 29.94
N LEU A 69 -5.76 7.61 30.35
CA LEU A 69 -6.79 8.65 30.37
C LEU A 69 -6.39 9.74 31.35
N VAL A 70 -5.90 10.87 30.87
CA VAL A 70 -5.70 12.09 31.66
C VAL A 70 -6.79 13.07 31.22
N GLY A 71 -7.86 13.17 32.03
CA GLY A 71 -9.02 14.03 31.74
C GLY A 71 -10.22 13.25 31.15
N SER A 72 -11.28 13.97 30.84
CA SER A 72 -12.60 13.41 30.53
C SER A 72 -12.77 12.81 29.12
N ALA A 73 -11.76 12.83 28.25
CA ALA A 73 -11.85 12.26 26.92
C ALA A 73 -10.48 11.76 26.40
N GLN A 74 -10.33 10.46 26.27
CA GLN A 74 -9.25 9.88 25.49
C GLN A 74 -9.59 10.05 24.00
N ASP A 75 -8.84 10.87 23.30
CA ASP A 75 -8.99 11.03 21.85
C ASP A 75 -8.16 9.94 21.12
N THR A 76 -8.69 8.73 21.11
CA THR A 76 -8.09 7.61 20.39
C THR A 76 -8.01 7.84 18.88
N ALA A 77 -8.79 8.79 18.35
CA ALA A 77 -8.78 9.15 16.95
C ALA A 77 -7.55 9.97 16.53
N ARG A 78 -6.85 10.60 17.46
CA ARG A 78 -5.69 11.47 17.14
C ARG A 78 -4.56 10.71 16.43
N ILE A 79 -4.15 9.56 16.95
CA ILE A 79 -3.07 8.77 16.33
C ILE A 79 -3.57 8.17 15.01
N ALA A 80 -4.82 7.72 14.96
CA ALA A 80 -5.44 7.26 13.71
C ALA A 80 -5.38 8.34 12.61
N ALA A 81 -5.72 9.58 12.94
CA ALA A 81 -5.61 10.71 12.02
C ALA A 81 -4.16 10.95 11.54
N GLN A 82 -3.18 10.79 12.44
CA GLN A 82 -1.76 10.94 12.10
C GLN A 82 -1.25 9.78 11.22
N ILE A 83 -1.77 8.56 11.40
CA ILE A 83 -1.46 7.44 10.50
C ILE A 83 -1.87 7.78 9.07
N VAL A 84 -3.09 8.28 8.86
CA VAL A 84 -3.60 8.68 7.55
C VAL A 84 -2.70 9.75 6.91
N THR A 85 -2.27 10.74 7.68
CA THR A 85 -1.36 11.80 7.22
C THR A 85 0.01 11.24 6.86
N GLY A 86 0.61 10.42 7.73
CA GLY A 86 1.94 9.83 7.53
C GLY A 86 1.99 8.89 6.33
N VAL A 87 0.96 8.08 6.14
CA VAL A 87 0.83 7.20 4.97
C VAL A 87 0.62 8.00 3.69
N GLY A 88 -0.05 9.15 3.77
CA GLY A 88 -0.16 10.10 2.64
C GLY A 88 1.21 10.58 2.16
N PHE A 89 2.16 10.85 3.08
CA PHE A 89 3.54 11.20 2.74
C PHE A 89 4.28 10.04 2.04
N LEU A 90 4.16 8.81 2.55
CA LEU A 90 4.74 7.62 1.91
C LEU A 90 4.13 7.40 0.50
N GLY A 91 2.81 7.55 0.38
CA GLY A 91 2.11 7.47 -0.90
C GLY A 91 2.62 8.49 -1.90
N ALA A 92 2.77 9.74 -1.49
CA ALA A 92 3.32 10.80 -2.33
C ALA A 92 4.75 10.48 -2.81
N GLY A 93 5.57 9.84 -1.97
CA GLY A 93 6.91 9.37 -2.32
C GLY A 93 6.94 8.28 -3.41
N THR A 94 5.82 7.60 -3.68
CA THR A 94 5.71 6.60 -4.76
C THR A 94 5.26 7.20 -6.10
N VAL A 95 4.85 8.47 -6.12
CA VAL A 95 4.34 9.15 -7.33
C VAL A 95 5.48 9.85 -8.04
N ILE A 96 5.71 9.49 -9.30
CA ILE A 96 6.78 10.05 -10.14
C ILE A 96 6.16 10.78 -11.32
N HIS A 97 6.61 12.01 -11.55
CA HIS A 97 6.23 12.83 -12.71
C HIS A 97 7.35 12.79 -13.74
N THR A 98 7.06 12.33 -14.96
CA THR A 98 8.03 12.28 -16.06
C THR A 98 7.38 12.77 -17.34
N LYS A 99 7.92 13.84 -17.95
CA LYS A 99 7.57 14.38 -19.29
C LYS A 99 6.08 14.23 -19.70
N GLY A 100 5.16 14.68 -18.83
CA GLY A 100 3.72 14.69 -19.12
C GLY A 100 2.94 13.44 -18.69
N ALA A 101 3.59 12.44 -18.07
CA ALA A 101 2.95 11.27 -17.50
C ALA A 101 3.16 11.19 -15.97
N VAL A 102 2.17 10.66 -15.26
CA VAL A 102 2.21 10.44 -13.80
C VAL A 102 2.14 8.94 -13.53
N TYR A 103 3.15 8.42 -12.85
CA TYR A 103 3.25 7.00 -12.47
C TYR A 103 3.10 6.84 -10.95
N GLY A 104 2.68 5.66 -10.49
CA GLY A 104 2.65 5.32 -9.06
C GLY A 104 1.35 5.66 -8.33
N LEU A 105 0.34 6.25 -8.98
CA LEU A 105 -0.94 6.59 -8.33
C LEU A 105 -1.64 5.37 -7.72
N THR A 106 -1.68 4.24 -8.44
CA THR A 106 -2.25 2.99 -7.92
C THR A 106 -1.44 2.47 -6.74
N THR A 107 -0.11 2.58 -6.79
CA THR A 107 0.77 2.20 -5.68
C THR A 107 0.50 3.05 -4.44
N ALA A 108 0.37 4.36 -4.59
CA ALA A 108 0.03 5.27 -3.49
C ALA A 108 -1.33 4.92 -2.86
N ALA A 109 -2.34 4.65 -3.69
CA ALA A 109 -3.67 4.23 -3.23
C ALA A 109 -3.63 2.87 -2.50
N THR A 110 -2.82 1.92 -2.99
CA THR A 110 -2.64 0.60 -2.35
C THR A 110 -2.01 0.74 -0.97
N VAL A 111 -0.94 1.51 -0.85
CA VAL A 111 -0.25 1.80 0.43
C VAL A 111 -1.23 2.39 1.45
N TRP A 112 -2.08 3.32 1.02
CA TRP A 112 -3.11 3.95 1.85
C TRP A 112 -4.17 2.95 2.31
N MET A 113 -4.64 2.08 1.41
CA MET A 113 -5.61 1.03 1.71
C MET A 113 -5.06 -0.01 2.69
N VAL A 114 -3.81 -0.44 2.52
CA VAL A 114 -3.14 -1.41 3.40
C VAL A 114 -2.97 -0.86 4.81
N ALA A 115 -2.72 0.44 4.96
CA ALA A 115 -2.71 1.08 6.27
C ALA A 115 -4.08 1.02 6.96
N ALA A 116 -5.16 1.28 6.21
CA ALA A 116 -6.53 1.17 6.72
C ALA A 116 -6.86 -0.28 7.15
N VAL A 117 -6.39 -1.30 6.43
CA VAL A 117 -6.51 -2.71 6.83
C VAL A 117 -5.83 -2.96 8.18
N GLY A 118 -4.61 -2.45 8.39
CA GLY A 118 -3.92 -2.56 9.68
C GLY A 118 -4.69 -1.92 10.83
N MET A 119 -5.28 -0.74 10.61
CA MET A 119 -6.12 -0.05 11.58
C MET A 119 -7.40 -0.84 11.91
N ALA A 120 -8.07 -1.43 10.90
CA ALA A 120 -9.26 -2.23 11.09
C ALA A 120 -8.98 -3.48 11.94
N VAL A 121 -7.86 -4.16 11.72
CA VAL A 121 -7.43 -5.30 12.54
C VAL A 121 -7.17 -4.89 13.99
N ALA A 122 -6.57 -3.74 14.23
CA ALA A 122 -6.29 -3.23 15.57
C ALA A 122 -7.55 -2.93 16.39
N THR A 123 -8.65 -2.55 15.70
CA THR A 123 -9.93 -2.17 16.31
C THR A 123 -10.96 -3.31 16.34
N ASP A 124 -10.52 -4.57 16.24
CA ASP A 124 -11.37 -5.78 16.23
C ASP A 124 -12.30 -5.92 15.01
N LEU A 125 -12.14 -5.07 14.01
CA LEU A 125 -12.94 -5.12 12.77
C LEU A 125 -12.32 -6.10 11.75
N TYR A 126 -12.02 -7.32 12.18
CA TYR A 126 -11.31 -8.33 11.39
C TYR A 126 -11.99 -8.63 10.05
N LEU A 127 -13.31 -8.78 10.07
CA LEU A 127 -14.08 -9.06 8.86
C LEU A 127 -13.94 -7.93 7.83
N ILE A 128 -13.98 -6.68 8.28
CA ILE A 128 -13.76 -5.52 7.41
C ILE A 128 -12.35 -5.53 6.83
N GLY A 129 -11.33 -5.82 7.65
CA GLY A 129 -9.94 -5.96 7.18
C GLY A 129 -9.78 -7.04 6.11
N ILE A 130 -10.39 -8.22 6.32
CA ILE A 130 -10.35 -9.34 5.36
C ILE A 130 -11.07 -8.97 4.06
N VAL A 131 -12.30 -8.46 4.14
CA VAL A 131 -13.09 -8.07 2.96
C VAL A 131 -12.37 -6.98 2.17
N THR A 132 -11.83 -5.97 2.85
CA THR A 132 -11.07 -4.89 2.21
C THR A 132 -9.82 -5.43 1.50
N THR A 133 -9.10 -6.36 2.12
CA THR A 133 -7.93 -7.03 1.51
C THR A 133 -8.33 -7.78 0.25
N MET A 134 -9.41 -8.58 0.30
CA MET A 134 -9.93 -9.32 -0.86
C MET A 134 -10.37 -8.39 -1.98
N MET A 135 -11.10 -7.32 -1.66
CA MET A 135 -11.52 -6.32 -2.64
C MET A 135 -10.31 -5.63 -3.28
N THR A 136 -9.35 -5.19 -2.47
CA THR A 136 -8.14 -4.52 -2.96
C THR A 136 -7.36 -5.43 -3.91
N THR A 137 -7.07 -6.66 -3.49
CA THR A 137 -6.35 -7.64 -4.31
C THR A 137 -7.13 -7.98 -5.57
N GLY A 138 -8.46 -8.14 -5.47
CA GLY A 138 -9.34 -8.37 -6.62
C GLY A 138 -9.30 -7.23 -7.64
N VAL A 139 -9.40 -5.99 -7.18
CA VAL A 139 -9.30 -4.79 -8.05
C VAL A 139 -7.93 -4.76 -8.75
N LEU A 140 -6.85 -4.96 -7.99
CA LEU A 140 -5.49 -4.92 -8.53
C LEU A 140 -5.26 -6.02 -9.58
N ALA A 141 -5.67 -7.25 -9.29
CA ALA A 141 -5.46 -8.39 -10.18
C ALA A 141 -6.37 -8.37 -11.42
N LEU A 142 -7.66 -8.01 -11.25
CA LEU A 142 -8.64 -8.07 -12.33
C LEU A 142 -8.57 -6.87 -13.28
N LEU A 143 -8.27 -5.68 -12.76
CA LEU A 143 -8.23 -4.46 -13.59
C LEU A 143 -6.87 -4.23 -14.26
N ALA A 144 -5.79 -4.85 -13.80
CA ALA A 144 -4.47 -4.73 -14.42
C ALA A 144 -4.45 -5.12 -15.92
N PRO A 145 -4.99 -6.27 -16.35
CA PRO A 145 -5.01 -6.64 -17.76
C PRO A 145 -5.95 -5.74 -18.59
N LEU A 146 -7.02 -5.24 -17.99
CA LEU A 146 -7.96 -4.35 -18.67
C LEU A 146 -7.32 -2.98 -18.94
N SER A 147 -6.64 -2.40 -17.96
CA SER A 147 -5.95 -1.12 -18.12
C SER A 147 -4.85 -1.17 -19.16
N LYS A 148 -4.07 -2.26 -19.23
CA LYS A 148 -3.07 -2.48 -20.30
C LYS A 148 -3.72 -2.49 -21.68
N ARG A 149 -4.79 -3.28 -21.88
CA ARG A 149 -5.50 -3.33 -23.16
C ARG A 149 -6.08 -1.98 -23.60
N LEU A 150 -6.55 -1.17 -22.65
CA LEU A 150 -7.07 0.17 -22.94
C LEU A 150 -5.94 1.15 -23.30
N ALA A 151 -4.80 1.08 -22.62
CA ALA A 151 -3.63 1.89 -22.92
C ALA A 151 -3.08 1.57 -24.33
N ASP A 152 -2.90 0.30 -24.67
CA ASP A 152 -2.43 -0.14 -25.99
C ASP A 152 -3.35 0.37 -27.12
N ARG A 153 -4.68 0.34 -26.89
CA ARG A 153 -5.64 0.87 -27.87
C ARG A 153 -5.57 2.39 -28.01
N ALA A 154 -5.29 3.11 -26.91
CA ALA A 154 -5.14 4.55 -26.93
C ALA A 154 -3.89 4.98 -27.70
N GLU A 155 -2.77 4.29 -27.51
CA GLU A 155 -1.51 4.55 -28.23
C GLU A 155 -1.66 4.30 -29.73
N VAL A 156 -2.26 3.17 -30.13
CA VAL A 156 -2.54 2.88 -31.55
C VAL A 156 -3.41 3.97 -32.18
N ARG A 157 -4.42 4.46 -31.46
CA ARG A 157 -5.30 5.54 -31.95
C ARG A 157 -4.56 6.87 -32.08
N GLN A 158 -3.65 7.16 -31.18
CA GLN A 158 -2.84 8.39 -31.20
C GLN A 158 -1.85 8.37 -32.36
N GLN A 159 -1.20 7.24 -32.65
CA GLN A 159 -0.31 7.05 -33.79
C GLN A 159 -1.06 7.17 -35.13
N GLN A 160 -2.32 6.75 -35.22
CA GLN A 160 -3.14 6.88 -36.43
C GLN A 160 -3.51 8.33 -36.74
N HIS A 161 -3.59 9.21 -35.74
CA HIS A 161 -3.93 10.62 -35.91
C HIS A 161 -2.72 11.55 -36.10
N LEU A 162 -1.49 11.05 -35.98
CA LEU A 162 -0.30 11.81 -36.28
C LEU A 162 -0.20 12.13 -37.79
N PRO A 163 0.04 13.38 -38.20
CA PRO A 163 0.29 13.73 -39.59
C PRO A 163 1.53 12.98 -40.11
N ALA A 164 1.55 12.71 -41.41
CA ALA A 164 2.58 11.87 -42.05
C ALA A 164 4.02 12.29 -41.76
N VAL A 165 4.29 13.58 -41.69
CA VAL A 165 5.60 14.16 -41.36
C VAL A 165 6.05 13.79 -39.94
N ALA A 166 5.14 13.80 -38.93
CA ALA A 166 5.46 13.40 -37.57
C ALA A 166 5.65 11.88 -37.41
N LYS A 167 5.12 11.07 -38.32
CA LYS A 167 5.35 9.62 -38.34
C LYS A 167 6.76 9.28 -38.86
N GLU A 168 7.25 10.02 -39.84
CA GLU A 168 8.61 9.83 -40.38
C GLU A 168 9.67 10.23 -39.34
N GLU A 169 9.51 11.36 -38.65
CA GLU A 169 10.42 11.80 -37.58
C GLU A 169 10.43 10.83 -36.37
N SER A 170 9.27 10.27 -36.01
CA SER A 170 9.19 9.27 -34.94
C SER A 170 9.86 7.95 -35.33
N GLY A 171 9.72 7.50 -36.54
CA GLY A 171 10.36 6.29 -37.08
C GLY A 171 11.89 6.45 -37.13
N GLU A 172 12.37 7.58 -37.61
CA GLU A 172 13.82 7.87 -37.70
C GLU A 172 14.49 7.95 -36.32
N ASN A 173 13.80 8.52 -35.33
CA ASN A 173 14.30 8.58 -33.97
C ASN A 173 14.31 7.20 -33.25
N GLN A 174 13.36 6.33 -33.56
CA GLN A 174 13.38 4.95 -33.05
C GLN A 174 14.50 4.11 -33.65
N VAL A 175 14.76 4.25 -34.92
CA VAL A 175 15.89 3.55 -35.59
C VAL A 175 17.23 4.03 -35.04
N LYS A 176 17.43 5.33 -34.87
CA LYS A 176 18.65 5.90 -34.26
C LYS A 176 18.86 5.45 -32.81
N ALA A 177 17.78 5.29 -32.05
CA ALA A 177 17.87 4.78 -30.66
C ALA A 177 18.28 3.30 -30.62
N SER A 178 17.75 2.48 -31.53
CA SER A 178 18.12 1.05 -31.61
C SER A 178 19.58 0.86 -32.08
N ASP A 179 20.05 1.66 -33.01
CA ASP A 179 21.42 1.57 -33.52
C ASP A 179 22.48 2.04 -32.49
N SER A 180 22.11 2.94 -31.58
CA SER A 180 22.99 3.34 -30.47
C SER A 180 23.16 2.28 -29.38
N GLU A 181 22.17 1.42 -29.21
CA GLU A 181 22.17 0.34 -28.22
C GLU A 181 23.02 -0.88 -28.67
N TYR A 182 23.18 -1.08 -29.97
CA TYR A 182 24.00 -2.15 -30.55
C TYR A 182 25.44 -1.76 -30.91
N GLY A 183 25.81 -0.49 -30.73
CA GLY A 183 27.14 0.05 -31.12
C GLY A 183 28.20 0.08 -30.00
N GLU A 184 27.85 -0.26 -28.77
CA GLU A 184 28.76 -0.29 -27.60
C GLU A 184 28.98 -1.73 -27.08
N GLY A 185 29.32 -2.67 -27.96
CA GLY A 185 29.71 -4.02 -27.61
C GLY A 185 31.17 -4.32 -27.90
#